data_5464cc4d5d6ecf250eddfdc41954b0be
#
_entry.id   5464cc4d5d6ecf250eddfdc41954b0be
#
_cell.length_a   1.000
_cell.length_b   1.000
_cell.length_c   1.000
_cell.angle_alpha   90.00
_cell.angle_beta   90.00
_cell.angle_gamma   90.00
#
_symmetry.space_group_name_H-M   'P 1'
#
loop_
_entity.id
_entity.type
_entity.pdbx_description
1 polymer ?
#
loop_
_entity_poly.entity_id
_entity_poly.type
_entity_poly.pdbx_seq_one_letter_code
_entity_poly.pdbx_strand_id
1 'polypeptide(L)'
;MLGCDFSAASRLPVTRAVFREALRLYPPVPMMVRAASRPETFRDRPVPPGAQLVVSPWHLHRHERLWDRPDAFDPGRWQTDAGKASARDAYLPFSAGPRACPGAGMAMLEGVVMLARITAAFRLSPGSRPPVPIARLTVRGRDGILIRLERRNGA
;
A
#
# COMPACT_ATOMS: atom_id res chain seq x y z
N MET A 1 19.42 21.29 10.07
CA MET A 1 19.23 20.80 8.67
C MET A 1 19.48 19.30 8.69
N LEU A 2 18.41 18.48 8.74
CA LEU A 2 18.55 17.01 8.65
C LEU A 2 18.92 16.69 7.21
N GLY A 3 20.18 16.39 6.97
CA GLY A 3 20.64 15.89 5.70
C GLY A 3 19.80 14.66 5.33
N CYS A 4 19.16 14.68 4.18
CA CYS A 4 18.46 13.52 3.64
C CYS A 4 19.50 12.51 3.17
N ASP A 5 20.06 11.77 4.11
CA ASP A 5 20.78 10.55 3.79
C ASP A 5 19.73 9.46 3.53
N PHE A 6 19.70 8.94 2.31
CA PHE A 6 18.78 7.84 1.94
C PHE A 6 18.98 6.59 2.81
N SER A 7 20.15 6.41 3.41
CA SER A 7 20.40 5.37 4.41
C SER A 7 19.54 5.55 5.67
N ALA A 8 19.09 6.78 5.97
CA ALA A 8 18.25 7.08 7.12
C ALA A 8 16.85 6.42 7.03
N ALA A 9 16.34 6.21 5.82
CA ALA A 9 15.03 5.57 5.62
C ALA A 9 14.99 4.12 6.15
N SER A 10 16.13 3.42 6.15
CA SER A 10 16.24 2.07 6.73
C SER A 10 16.13 2.08 8.26
N ARG A 11 16.45 3.21 8.90
CA ARG A 11 16.42 3.41 10.35
C ARG A 11 15.06 3.93 10.86
N LEU A 12 14.02 3.96 10.02
CA LEU A 12 12.67 4.42 10.34
C LEU A 12 11.65 3.28 10.26
N PRO A 13 11.77 2.23 11.10
CA PRO A 13 10.92 1.03 10.99
C PRO A 13 9.44 1.34 11.20
N VAL A 14 9.10 2.24 12.11
CA VAL A 14 7.71 2.64 12.38
C VAL A 14 7.12 3.38 11.19
N THR A 15 7.81 4.38 10.65
CA THR A 15 7.36 5.15 9.48
C THR A 15 7.17 4.24 8.27
N ARG A 16 8.09 3.29 8.08
CA ARG A 16 8.00 2.27 7.02
C ARG A 16 6.79 1.36 7.21
N ALA A 17 6.51 0.93 8.44
CA ALA A 17 5.34 0.11 8.77
C ALA A 17 4.03 0.88 8.50
N VAL A 18 3.95 2.15 8.89
CA VAL A 18 2.82 3.05 8.61
C VAL A 18 2.60 3.19 7.09
N PHE A 19 3.65 3.43 6.34
CA PHE A 19 3.54 3.58 4.89
C PHE A 19 3.12 2.27 4.20
N ARG A 20 3.67 1.13 4.62
CA ARG A 20 3.24 -0.19 4.12
C ARG A 20 1.78 -0.47 4.43
N GLU A 21 1.30 -0.11 5.61
CA GLU A 21 -0.10 -0.30 6.01
C GLU A 21 -1.03 0.60 5.21
N ALA A 22 -0.63 1.83 4.90
CA ALA A 22 -1.37 2.70 4.00
C ALA A 22 -1.48 2.09 2.58
N LEU A 23 -0.38 1.55 2.05
CA LEU A 23 -0.39 0.85 0.75
C LEU A 23 -1.23 -0.44 0.76
N ARG A 24 -1.32 -1.12 1.91
CA ARG A 24 -2.18 -2.29 2.05
C ARG A 24 -3.66 -1.90 1.94
N LEU A 25 -4.08 -0.93 2.74
CA LEU A 25 -5.47 -0.49 2.76
C LEU A 25 -5.87 0.34 1.53
N TYR A 26 -4.94 1.11 0.99
CA TYR A 26 -5.19 2.01 -0.14
C TYR A 26 -4.16 1.79 -1.25
N PRO A 27 -4.13 0.60 -1.87
CA PRO A 27 -3.21 0.33 -2.97
C PRO A 27 -3.53 1.29 -4.13
N PRO A 28 -2.53 2.02 -4.67
CA PRO A 28 -2.76 2.97 -5.76
C PRO A 28 -3.45 2.33 -6.97
N VAL A 29 -3.06 1.09 -7.31
CA VAL A 29 -3.69 0.30 -8.37
C VAL A 29 -4.60 -0.76 -7.72
N PRO A 30 -5.93 -0.54 -7.67
CA PRO A 30 -6.84 -1.41 -6.95
C PRO A 30 -7.12 -2.74 -7.67
N MET A 31 -6.94 -2.78 -8.99
CA MET A 31 -7.15 -3.96 -9.82
C MET A 31 -6.10 -4.04 -10.92
N MET A 32 -5.63 -5.23 -11.22
CA MET A 32 -4.68 -5.54 -12.28
C MET A 32 -5.29 -6.58 -13.20
N VAL A 33 -5.14 -6.39 -14.52
CA VAL A 33 -5.64 -7.33 -15.52
C VAL A 33 -4.46 -8.04 -16.19
N ARG A 34 -4.62 -9.33 -16.43
CA ARG A 34 -3.73 -10.17 -17.23
C ARG A 34 -4.55 -10.94 -18.25
N ALA A 35 -3.97 -11.26 -19.37
CA ALA A 35 -4.56 -12.18 -20.34
C ALA A 35 -3.80 -13.51 -20.31
N ALA A 36 -4.53 -14.62 -20.37
CA ALA A 36 -3.92 -15.92 -20.56
C ALA A 36 -3.28 -15.98 -21.94
N SER A 37 -1.98 -16.23 -22.02
CA SER A 37 -1.26 -16.35 -23.30
C SER A 37 -1.37 -17.74 -23.95
N ARG A 38 -1.78 -18.72 -23.17
CA ARG A 38 -1.97 -20.13 -23.56
C ARG A 38 -3.13 -20.73 -22.77
N PRO A 39 -3.62 -21.92 -23.14
CA PRO A 39 -4.60 -22.64 -22.32
C PRO A 39 -4.03 -22.91 -20.93
N GLU A 40 -4.81 -22.62 -19.91
CA GLU A 40 -4.48 -22.84 -18.50
C GLU A 40 -5.67 -23.50 -17.78
N THR A 41 -5.46 -23.94 -16.55
CA THR A 41 -6.53 -24.44 -15.69
C THR A 41 -6.46 -23.72 -14.35
N PHE A 42 -7.60 -23.23 -13.87
CA PHE A 42 -7.72 -22.62 -12.56
C PHE A 42 -8.87 -23.23 -11.78
N ARG A 43 -8.57 -23.89 -10.65
CA ARG A 43 -9.57 -24.61 -9.82
C ARG A 43 -10.43 -25.54 -10.67
N ASP A 44 -9.82 -26.41 -11.44
CA ASP A 44 -10.43 -27.41 -12.35
C ASP A 44 -11.32 -26.80 -13.46
N ARG A 45 -11.22 -25.48 -13.68
CA ARG A 45 -11.89 -24.81 -14.80
C ARG A 45 -10.90 -24.45 -15.89
N PRO A 46 -11.22 -24.77 -17.15
CA PRO A 46 -10.39 -24.38 -18.27
C PRO A 46 -10.39 -22.88 -18.45
N VAL A 47 -9.22 -22.31 -18.69
CA VAL A 47 -9.00 -20.89 -18.99
C VAL A 47 -8.45 -20.81 -20.41
N PRO A 48 -9.25 -20.40 -21.40
CA PRO A 48 -8.79 -20.31 -22.80
C PRO A 48 -7.78 -19.17 -22.99
N PRO A 49 -6.95 -19.24 -24.05
CA PRO A 49 -6.11 -18.11 -24.44
C PRO A 49 -6.94 -16.85 -24.65
N GLY A 50 -6.42 -15.70 -24.24
CA GLY A 50 -7.12 -14.41 -24.29
C GLY A 50 -8.09 -14.16 -23.13
N ALA A 51 -8.39 -15.15 -22.31
CA ALA A 51 -9.20 -14.96 -21.10
C ALA A 51 -8.56 -13.91 -20.20
N GLN A 52 -9.39 -12.96 -19.71
CA GLN A 52 -8.92 -11.94 -18.78
C GLN A 52 -8.97 -12.45 -17.34
N LEU A 53 -7.83 -12.33 -16.66
CA LEU A 53 -7.67 -12.62 -15.24
C LEU A 53 -7.53 -11.30 -14.48
N VAL A 54 -8.44 -11.04 -13.57
CA VAL A 54 -8.42 -9.84 -12.74
C VAL A 54 -7.89 -10.21 -11.36
N VAL A 55 -6.82 -9.56 -10.95
CA VAL A 55 -6.29 -9.63 -9.58
C VAL A 55 -6.55 -8.29 -8.92
N SER A 56 -7.22 -8.32 -7.76
CA SER A 56 -7.55 -7.11 -7.03
C SER A 56 -6.74 -7.00 -5.72
N PRO A 57 -5.67 -6.20 -5.69
CA PRO A 57 -4.98 -5.87 -4.45
C PRO A 57 -5.91 -5.30 -3.40
N TRP A 58 -6.89 -4.47 -3.78
CA TRP A 58 -7.87 -3.91 -2.86
C TRP A 58 -8.61 -4.97 -2.03
N HIS A 59 -9.07 -6.05 -2.68
CA HIS A 59 -9.76 -7.15 -2.00
C HIS A 59 -8.79 -8.13 -1.35
N LEU A 60 -7.68 -8.44 -2.03
CA LEU A 60 -6.67 -9.36 -1.53
C LEU A 60 -6.05 -8.88 -0.22
N HIS A 61 -5.77 -7.58 -0.13
CA HIS A 61 -5.21 -6.95 1.06
C HIS A 61 -6.21 -6.84 2.22
N ARG A 62 -7.50 -7.10 1.97
CA ARG A 62 -8.58 -7.09 2.97
C ARG A 62 -9.23 -8.44 3.18
N HIS A 63 -8.62 -9.50 2.65
CA HIS A 63 -9.20 -10.83 2.72
C HIS A 63 -9.01 -11.42 4.14
N GLU A 64 -10.11 -11.78 4.81
CA GLU A 64 -10.14 -12.24 6.21
C GLU A 64 -9.30 -13.50 6.47
N ARG A 65 -9.19 -14.40 5.49
CA ARG A 65 -8.35 -15.61 5.61
C ARG A 65 -6.85 -15.33 5.51
N LEU A 66 -6.47 -14.14 5.06
CA LEU A 66 -5.08 -13.78 4.78
C LEU A 66 -4.55 -12.70 5.73
N TRP A 67 -5.45 -11.92 6.33
CA TRP A 67 -5.09 -10.81 7.21
C TRP A 67 -5.92 -10.83 8.49
N ASP A 68 -5.27 -10.78 9.63
CA ASP A 68 -5.95 -10.51 10.90
C ASP A 68 -6.48 -9.07 10.92
N ARG A 69 -7.72 -8.87 11.37
CA ARG A 69 -8.38 -7.55 11.39
C ARG A 69 -8.13 -6.76 10.10
N PRO A 70 -8.63 -7.26 8.94
CA PRO A 70 -8.20 -6.80 7.61
C PRO A 70 -8.48 -5.33 7.35
N ASP A 71 -9.53 -4.75 7.91
CA ASP A 71 -9.90 -3.34 7.73
C ASP A 71 -9.26 -2.40 8.76
N ALA A 72 -8.63 -2.93 9.80
CA ALA A 72 -7.96 -2.13 10.80
C ALA A 72 -6.63 -1.59 10.25
N PHE A 73 -6.37 -0.30 10.47
CA PHE A 73 -5.05 0.30 10.23
C PHE A 73 -4.12 -0.06 11.40
N ASP A 74 -3.32 -1.07 11.20
CA ASP A 74 -2.40 -1.61 12.23
C ASP A 74 -0.98 -1.77 11.69
N PRO A 75 -0.13 -0.74 11.82
CA PRO A 75 1.27 -0.83 11.42
C PRO A 75 2.07 -1.87 12.20
N GLY A 76 1.62 -2.28 13.38
CA GLY A 76 2.28 -3.30 14.20
C GLY A 76 2.32 -4.67 13.55
N ARG A 77 1.35 -4.99 12.69
CA ARG A 77 1.29 -6.28 11.96
C ARG A 77 2.57 -6.61 11.18
N TRP A 78 3.25 -5.61 10.66
CA TRP A 78 4.48 -5.79 9.87
C TRP A 78 5.68 -6.31 10.67
N GLN A 79 5.56 -6.34 12.00
CA GLN A 79 6.59 -6.84 12.91
C GLN A 79 6.28 -8.24 13.42
N THR A 80 5.03 -8.71 13.28
CA THR A 80 4.60 -10.05 13.70
C THR A 80 4.91 -11.10 12.65
N ASP A 81 5.13 -12.35 13.07
CA ASP A 81 5.38 -13.43 12.12
C ASP A 81 4.13 -13.76 11.28
N ALA A 82 2.94 -13.68 11.87
CA ALA A 82 1.68 -13.81 11.14
C ALA A 82 1.53 -12.72 10.04
N GLY A 83 1.78 -11.47 10.37
CA GLY A 83 1.72 -10.37 9.39
C GLY A 83 2.78 -10.47 8.29
N LYS A 84 3.98 -10.97 8.62
CA LYS A 84 5.03 -11.26 7.63
C LYS A 84 4.61 -12.41 6.69
N ALA A 85 3.95 -13.46 7.22
CA ALA A 85 3.40 -14.55 6.42
C ALA A 85 2.31 -14.02 5.47
N SER A 86 1.32 -13.31 6.00
CA SER A 86 0.28 -12.65 5.18
C SER A 86 0.87 -11.77 4.07
N ALA A 87 1.94 -11.04 4.39
CA ALA A 87 2.60 -10.17 3.42
C ALA A 87 3.28 -10.94 2.28
N ARG A 88 3.86 -12.10 2.54
CA ARG A 88 4.44 -12.95 1.48
C ARG A 88 3.38 -13.44 0.51
N ASP A 89 2.21 -13.80 1.04
CA ASP A 89 1.17 -14.48 0.27
C ASP A 89 0.18 -13.49 -0.39
N ALA A 90 -0.02 -12.32 0.19
CA ALA A 90 -1.14 -11.46 -0.16
C ALA A 90 -0.83 -9.95 -0.24
N TYR A 91 0.43 -9.51 -0.20
CA TYR A 91 0.76 -8.08 -0.26
C TYR A 91 1.34 -7.72 -1.64
N LEU A 92 0.50 -7.16 -2.52
CA LEU A 92 0.82 -6.87 -3.92
C LEU A 92 0.58 -5.40 -4.32
N PRO A 93 1.04 -4.39 -3.54
CA PRO A 93 0.78 -2.99 -3.90
C PRO A 93 1.52 -2.56 -5.17
N PHE A 94 2.57 -3.28 -5.54
CA PHE A 94 3.44 -3.02 -6.70
C PHE A 94 3.41 -4.15 -7.73
N SER A 95 2.37 -4.99 -7.71
CA SER A 95 2.29 -6.17 -8.56
C SER A 95 3.39 -7.21 -8.25
N ALA A 96 3.51 -8.24 -9.09
CA ALA A 96 4.52 -9.28 -8.98
C ALA A 96 4.88 -9.86 -10.36
N GLY A 97 5.97 -10.63 -10.39
CA GLY A 97 6.46 -11.30 -11.59
C GLY A 97 7.01 -10.33 -12.63
N PRO A 98 6.96 -10.68 -13.93
CA PRO A 98 7.54 -9.86 -15.02
C PRO A 98 6.91 -8.48 -15.19
N ARG A 99 5.76 -8.26 -14.57
CA ARG A 99 5.02 -6.98 -14.57
C ARG A 99 5.06 -6.26 -13.22
N ALA A 100 5.99 -6.63 -12.33
CA ALA A 100 6.22 -5.88 -11.10
C ALA A 100 6.59 -4.42 -11.41
N CYS A 101 6.18 -3.51 -10.54
CA CYS A 101 6.48 -2.09 -10.71
C CYS A 101 7.99 -1.83 -10.60
N PRO A 102 8.65 -1.30 -11.62
CA PRO A 102 10.09 -1.01 -11.55
C PRO A 102 10.41 0.11 -10.55
N GLY A 103 9.45 0.99 -10.26
CA GLY A 103 9.57 2.09 -9.30
C GLY A 103 9.30 1.72 -7.85
N ALA A 104 9.04 0.45 -7.51
CA ALA A 104 8.64 0.04 -6.16
C ALA A 104 9.65 0.45 -5.07
N GLY A 105 10.94 0.27 -5.32
CA GLY A 105 12.00 0.68 -4.40
C GLY A 105 12.03 2.19 -4.17
N MET A 106 11.94 2.97 -5.25
CA MET A 106 11.89 4.44 -5.20
C MET A 106 10.64 4.92 -4.46
N ALA A 107 9.47 4.40 -4.78
CA ALA A 107 8.21 4.79 -4.14
C ALA A 107 8.22 4.50 -2.63
N MET A 108 8.79 3.36 -2.22
CA MET A 108 8.94 3.02 -0.79
C MET A 108 9.90 3.98 -0.08
N LEU A 109 11.01 4.32 -0.72
CA LEU A 109 12.00 5.24 -0.16
C LEU A 109 11.41 6.65 -0.02
N GLU A 110 10.88 7.18 -1.12
CA GLU A 110 10.29 8.52 -1.19
C GLU A 110 9.13 8.67 -0.20
N GLY A 111 8.20 7.72 -0.17
CA GLY A 111 7.05 7.75 0.73
C GLY A 111 7.45 7.75 2.21
N VAL A 112 8.44 6.95 2.59
CA VAL A 112 8.96 6.92 3.97
C VAL A 112 9.66 8.23 4.33
N VAL A 113 10.51 8.77 3.47
CA VAL A 113 11.23 10.02 3.71
C VAL A 113 10.27 11.20 3.79
N MET A 114 9.32 11.32 2.85
CA MET A 114 8.32 12.38 2.85
C MET A 114 7.45 12.32 4.12
N LEU A 115 6.94 11.14 4.49
CA LEU A 115 6.14 10.95 5.69
C LEU A 115 6.92 11.34 6.94
N ALA A 116 8.18 10.91 7.05
CA ALA A 116 9.06 11.26 8.17
C ALA A 116 9.27 12.78 8.28
N ARG A 117 9.54 13.45 7.15
CA ARG A 117 9.76 14.92 7.11
C ARG A 117 8.50 15.68 7.50
N ILE A 118 7.35 15.28 6.97
CA ILE A 118 6.07 15.93 7.28
C ILE A 118 5.75 15.77 8.78
N THR A 119 5.87 14.55 9.32
CA THR A 119 5.53 14.29 10.73
C THR A 119 6.57 14.85 11.71
N ALA A 120 7.81 15.07 11.29
CA ALA A 120 8.79 15.79 12.08
C ALA A 120 8.44 17.29 12.19
N ALA A 121 7.99 17.92 11.09
CA ALA A 121 7.70 19.34 11.06
C ALA A 121 6.30 19.68 11.59
N PHE A 122 5.34 18.77 11.42
CA PHE A 122 3.94 19.04 11.72
C PHE A 122 3.30 17.93 12.55
N ARG A 123 2.35 18.30 13.41
CA ARG A 123 1.32 17.42 13.95
C ARG A 123 0.18 17.35 12.93
N LEU A 124 -0.22 16.15 12.57
CA LEU A 124 -1.31 15.91 11.62
C LEU A 124 -2.56 15.51 12.38
N SER A 125 -3.70 16.11 12.02
CA SER A 125 -5.00 15.73 12.55
C SER A 125 -6.01 15.58 11.41
N PRO A 126 -7.01 14.70 11.55
CA PRO A 126 -8.07 14.59 10.56
C PRO A 126 -8.75 15.93 10.28
N GLY A 127 -9.12 16.16 9.03
CA GLY A 127 -9.94 17.30 8.64
C GLY A 127 -11.40 17.12 9.06
N SER A 128 -12.26 18.05 8.61
CA SER A 128 -13.67 18.10 8.99
C SER A 128 -14.53 16.95 8.49
N ARG A 129 -14.06 16.21 7.50
CA ARG A 129 -14.79 15.05 6.93
C ARG A 129 -13.82 13.91 6.58
N PRO A 130 -14.25 12.63 6.75
CA PRO A 130 -13.45 11.51 6.33
C PRO A 130 -13.35 11.47 4.79
N PRO A 131 -12.19 11.09 4.23
CA PRO A 131 -12.05 10.92 2.79
C PRO A 131 -12.86 9.69 2.32
N VAL A 132 -13.53 9.83 1.18
CA VAL A 132 -14.21 8.73 0.51
C VAL A 132 -13.31 8.21 -0.61
N PRO A 133 -12.79 6.99 -0.53
CA PRO A 133 -11.95 6.45 -1.58
C PRO A 133 -12.78 6.16 -2.82
N ILE A 134 -12.28 6.55 -3.98
CA ILE A 134 -12.83 6.15 -5.27
C ILE A 134 -11.73 5.51 -6.12
N ALA A 135 -12.10 4.47 -6.84
CA ALA A 135 -11.24 3.81 -7.81
C ALA A 135 -11.53 4.35 -9.21
N ARG A 136 -10.49 4.82 -9.86
CA ARG A 136 -10.46 5.08 -11.31
C ARG A 136 -9.26 4.31 -11.87
N LEU A 137 -8.35 4.95 -12.57
CA LEU A 137 -7.05 4.35 -12.90
C LEU A 137 -6.25 4.07 -11.60
N THR A 138 -6.35 4.99 -10.64
CA THR A 138 -5.76 4.86 -9.29
C THR A 138 -6.81 5.13 -8.22
N VAL A 139 -6.54 4.66 -7.00
CA VAL A 139 -7.34 5.01 -5.81
C VAL A 139 -6.99 6.42 -5.36
N ARG A 140 -7.99 7.24 -5.12
CA ARG A 140 -7.84 8.60 -4.59
C ARG A 140 -9.04 9.00 -3.73
N GLY A 141 -8.89 10.02 -2.92
CA GLY A 141 -10.03 10.66 -2.26
C GLY A 141 -10.93 11.37 -3.28
N ARG A 142 -12.24 11.09 -3.26
CA ARG A 142 -13.22 11.67 -4.19
C ARG A 142 -13.16 13.21 -4.20
N ASP A 143 -13.14 13.80 -3.03
CA ASP A 143 -13.18 15.26 -2.82
C ASP A 143 -11.89 15.79 -2.19
N GLY A 144 -10.78 15.08 -2.42
CA GLY A 144 -9.51 15.33 -1.75
C GLY A 144 -9.44 14.72 -0.35
N ILE A 145 -8.33 14.96 0.32
CA ILE A 145 -8.07 14.51 1.70
C ILE A 145 -7.74 15.75 2.51
N LEU A 146 -8.65 16.13 3.40
CA LEU A 146 -8.46 17.28 4.27
C LEU A 146 -7.68 16.87 5.52
N ILE A 147 -6.58 17.57 5.79
CA ILE A 147 -5.73 17.37 6.95
C ILE A 147 -5.45 18.72 7.60
N ARG A 148 -5.59 18.79 8.92
CA ARG A 148 -5.13 19.95 9.69
C ARG A 148 -3.66 19.76 10.03
N LEU A 149 -2.88 20.81 9.80
CA LEU A 149 -1.45 20.86 10.09
C LEU A 149 -1.19 21.84 11.22
N GLU A 150 -0.53 21.39 12.29
CA GLU A 150 -0.02 22.24 13.36
C GLU A 150 1.51 22.14 13.39
N ARG A 151 2.20 23.26 13.28
CA ARG A 151 3.67 23.27 13.31
C ARG A 151 4.15 22.81 14.68
N ARG A 152 5.16 21.95 14.71
CA ARG A 152 5.82 21.58 15.96
C ARG A 152 6.77 22.68 16.39
N ASN A 153 6.71 23.11 17.65
CA ASN A 153 7.66 24.06 18.20
C ASN A 153 9.04 23.40 18.28
N GLY A 154 10.06 24.02 17.69
CA GLY A 154 11.44 23.54 17.73
C GLY A 154 11.85 22.59 16.58
N ALA A 155 11.06 22.50 15.50
CA ALA A 155 11.43 21.82 14.27
C ALA A 155 11.96 22.80 13.20
#